data_6f64fb4b4e07af850da8ac7fc291b812
#
_entry.id   6f64fb4b4e07af850da8ac7fc291b812
#
_cell.length_a   1.000
_cell.length_b   1.000
_cell.length_c   1.000
_cell.angle_alpha   90.00
_cell.angle_beta   90.00
_cell.angle_gamma   90.00
#
_symmetry.space_group_name_H-M   'P 1'
#
loop_
_entity.id
_entity.type
_entity.pdbx_description
1 polymer ?
#
loop_
_entity_poly.entity_id
_entity_poly.type
_entity_poly.pdbx_seq_one_letter_code
_entity_poly.pdbx_strand_id
1 'polypeptide(L)'
;MLISKTPLRVSFFGGGTDFPEYFNSKKTRVIGTSINKYIYVFQNKFHSNFFNHNLRLFYRNNEFVKKVKDIKHRVFRRVLQDANINKDIEIHVSSEMPSFVGLGTSSSFTVGLINLINNFKYKSHLHSKILADKAIFLERVRLKENVGYQDQILAAYGGFNSIELSKEGYKVKKISPKFSIKKFSQKLYLVYTGIQRRAEKIEKKKISKLNVNLSYLDTISDIANEAYKCFTNSKNADFFGKLLNETWALKKKLHSQVSNDKINNIYDKAIDAGAAGGKLLGAGAGGFILFYVEDNKKNKFLRTFNDKQYIKFAFENLGSKILKI
;
A
#
# COMPACT_ATOMS: atom_id res chain seq x y z
N MET A 1 -4.58 -16.30 -21.91
CA MET A 1 -4.87 -15.13 -21.05
C MET A 1 -3.71 -14.93 -20.08
N LEU A 2 -3.38 -13.69 -19.69
CA LEU A 2 -2.41 -13.40 -18.63
C LEU A 2 -3.11 -12.69 -17.48
N ILE A 3 -2.68 -13.01 -16.25
CA ILE A 3 -3.20 -12.37 -15.05
C ILE A 3 -2.01 -11.93 -14.21
N SER A 4 -1.95 -10.67 -13.83
CA SER A 4 -1.08 -10.27 -12.72
C SER A 4 -1.87 -10.36 -11.42
N LYS A 5 -1.30 -11.04 -10.43
CA LYS A 5 -1.78 -11.09 -9.05
C LYS A 5 -0.82 -10.30 -8.20
N THR A 6 -1.26 -9.15 -7.67
CA THR A 6 -0.40 -8.22 -6.92
C THR A 6 -0.97 -8.01 -5.53
N PRO A 7 -0.19 -8.25 -4.45
CA PRO A 7 -0.68 -8.09 -3.09
C PRO A 7 -0.86 -6.61 -2.73
N LEU A 8 -1.82 -6.36 -1.84
CA LEU A 8 -1.93 -5.11 -1.11
C LEU A 8 -0.94 -5.10 0.06
N ARG A 9 -0.81 -3.96 0.74
CA ARG A 9 0.16 -3.80 1.83
C ARG A 9 -0.42 -3.15 3.07
N VAL A 10 0.16 -3.49 4.20
CA VAL A 10 0.00 -2.80 5.49
C VAL A 10 1.33 -2.17 5.89
N SER A 11 1.33 -0.86 6.12
CA SER A 11 2.50 -0.11 6.62
C SER A 11 2.43 -0.02 8.13
N PHE A 12 3.42 -0.57 8.83
CA PHE A 12 3.47 -0.54 10.30
C PHE A 12 4.10 0.75 10.81
N PHE A 13 5.33 1.03 10.42
CA PHE A 13 6.12 2.16 10.94
C PHE A 13 6.82 2.92 9.82
N GLY A 14 7.19 4.18 10.09
CA GLY A 14 7.95 5.01 9.16
C GLY A 14 7.16 5.64 8.02
N GLY A 15 5.85 5.35 7.89
CA GLY A 15 5.05 5.94 6.81
C GLY A 15 4.96 7.46 6.93
N GLY A 16 5.22 8.15 5.82
CA GLY A 16 5.34 9.61 5.76
C GLY A 16 6.79 10.09 5.63
N THR A 17 7.78 9.27 6.04
CA THR A 17 9.20 9.57 5.81
C THR A 17 9.73 8.98 4.50
N ASP A 18 8.92 8.22 3.81
CA ASP A 18 9.24 7.55 2.54
C ASP A 18 9.08 8.44 1.29
N PHE A 19 8.99 9.74 1.48
CA PHE A 19 8.99 10.74 0.43
C PHE A 19 10.42 11.26 0.18
N PRO A 20 10.85 11.43 -1.09
CA PRO A 20 12.18 11.99 -1.41
C PRO A 20 12.44 13.33 -0.74
N GLU A 21 11.40 14.14 -0.56
CA GLU A 21 11.43 15.44 0.10
C GLU A 21 11.92 15.34 1.56
N TYR A 22 11.82 14.15 2.18
CA TYR A 22 12.36 13.87 3.51
C TYR A 22 13.66 13.05 3.45
N PHE A 23 13.63 11.86 2.78
CA PHE A 23 14.74 10.92 2.87
C PHE A 23 16.00 11.34 2.10
N ASN A 24 15.91 12.32 1.19
CA ASN A 24 17.10 12.89 0.56
C ASN A 24 17.97 13.71 1.54
N SER A 25 17.36 14.26 2.58
CA SER A 25 18.07 15.00 3.64
C SER A 25 18.44 14.13 4.84
N LYS A 26 17.64 13.12 5.16
CA LYS A 26 17.82 12.27 6.33
C LYS A 26 17.45 10.83 6.06
N LYS A 27 18.43 9.93 6.22
CA LYS A 27 18.19 8.47 6.10
C LYS A 27 17.06 8.04 7.03
N THR A 28 16.16 7.22 6.52
CA THR A 28 14.97 6.74 7.23
C THR A 28 14.68 5.27 6.96
N ARG A 29 13.71 4.75 7.67
CA ARG A 29 13.24 3.37 7.57
C ARG A 29 11.73 3.31 7.54
N VAL A 30 11.21 2.43 6.69
CA VAL A 30 9.80 2.03 6.70
C VAL A 30 9.70 0.54 6.98
N ILE A 31 8.75 0.13 7.80
CA ILE A 31 8.44 -1.27 8.08
C ILE A 31 7.02 -1.55 7.67
N GLY A 32 6.85 -2.58 6.85
CA GLY A 32 5.53 -2.99 6.37
C GLY A 32 5.53 -4.41 5.83
N THR A 33 4.35 -4.89 5.53
CA THR A 33 4.14 -6.24 4.98
C THR A 33 3.15 -6.21 3.84
N SER A 34 3.37 -7.07 2.85
CA SER A 34 2.32 -7.43 1.91
C SER A 34 1.34 -8.38 2.57
N ILE A 35 0.10 -8.34 2.15
CA ILE A 35 -0.99 -9.11 2.75
C ILE A 35 -1.74 -9.94 1.71
N ASN A 36 -2.41 -11.01 2.16
CA ASN A 36 -3.22 -11.90 1.33
C ASN A 36 -4.55 -11.27 0.88
N LYS A 37 -4.47 -10.03 0.45
CA LYS A 37 -5.50 -9.28 -0.27
C LYS A 37 -4.89 -8.75 -1.54
N TYR A 38 -5.60 -8.90 -2.66
CA TYR A 38 -4.96 -8.72 -3.96
C TYR A 38 -5.74 -7.77 -4.85
N ILE A 39 -5.00 -7.22 -5.80
CA ILE A 39 -5.54 -6.69 -7.03
C ILE A 39 -5.11 -7.60 -8.18
N TYR A 40 -6.04 -7.88 -9.06
CA TYR A 40 -5.84 -8.70 -10.24
C TYR A 40 -5.99 -7.81 -11.47
N VAL A 41 -5.05 -7.95 -12.41
CA VAL A 41 -5.16 -7.32 -13.74
C VAL A 41 -5.11 -8.43 -14.77
N PHE A 42 -6.17 -8.57 -15.53
CA PHE A 42 -6.33 -9.60 -16.57
C PHE A 42 -6.05 -8.96 -17.91
N GLN A 43 -5.36 -9.67 -18.79
CA GLN A 43 -5.12 -9.27 -20.16
C GLN A 43 -5.61 -10.36 -21.10
N ASN A 44 -6.46 -9.96 -22.02
CA ASN A 44 -6.91 -10.77 -23.16
C ASN A 44 -6.46 -10.12 -24.47
N LYS A 45 -6.29 -10.94 -25.50
CA LYS A 45 -6.26 -10.46 -26.88
C LYS A 45 -7.69 -10.41 -27.41
N PHE A 46 -7.96 -9.43 -28.25
CA PHE A 46 -9.16 -9.43 -29.08
C PHE A 46 -8.82 -8.94 -30.49
N HIS A 47 -9.63 -9.27 -31.45
CA HIS A 47 -9.40 -8.88 -32.84
C HIS A 47 -10.11 -7.55 -33.11
N SER A 48 -9.40 -6.44 -32.94
CA SER A 48 -9.97 -5.09 -33.06
C SER A 48 -10.59 -4.77 -34.42
N ASN A 49 -10.17 -5.48 -35.46
CA ASN A 49 -10.74 -5.34 -36.84
C ASN A 49 -12.27 -5.61 -36.95
N PHE A 50 -12.83 -6.34 -35.98
CA PHE A 50 -14.28 -6.58 -35.90
C PHE A 50 -15.03 -5.53 -35.06
N PHE A 51 -14.36 -4.48 -34.55
CA PHE A 51 -14.93 -3.52 -33.64
C PHE A 51 -14.58 -2.08 -34.02
N ASN A 52 -15.36 -1.12 -33.55
CA ASN A 52 -15.10 0.30 -33.77
C ASN A 52 -14.06 0.90 -32.82
N HIS A 53 -13.30 0.06 -32.09
CA HIS A 53 -12.29 0.46 -31.13
C HIS A 53 -11.14 -0.54 -31.08
N ASN A 54 -9.95 -0.07 -30.71
CA ASN A 54 -8.71 -0.84 -30.71
C ASN A 54 -8.31 -1.36 -29.34
N LEU A 55 -8.85 -0.75 -28.27
CA LEU A 55 -8.50 -1.04 -26.89
C LEU A 55 -9.77 -1.09 -26.03
N ARG A 56 -9.79 -2.02 -25.09
CA ARG A 56 -10.86 -2.20 -24.10
C ARG A 56 -10.27 -2.19 -22.69
N LEU A 57 -10.80 -1.35 -21.82
CA LEU A 57 -10.35 -1.24 -20.43
C LEU A 57 -11.56 -1.31 -19.50
N PHE A 58 -11.56 -2.28 -18.61
CA PHE A 58 -12.62 -2.53 -17.63
C PHE A 58 -12.04 -2.39 -16.21
N TYR A 59 -12.52 -1.40 -15.52
CA TYR A 59 -12.15 -1.12 -14.13
C TYR A 59 -13.36 -0.51 -13.41
N ARG A 60 -13.24 0.54 -12.63
CA ARG A 60 -14.40 1.26 -12.09
C ARG A 60 -15.28 1.88 -13.20
N ASN A 61 -14.64 2.26 -14.31
CA ASN A 61 -15.29 2.73 -15.53
C ASN A 61 -14.90 1.82 -16.70
N ASN A 62 -15.67 1.83 -17.76
CA ASN A 62 -15.36 1.14 -19.01
C ASN A 62 -14.86 2.15 -20.04
N GLU A 63 -13.77 1.83 -20.71
CA GLU A 63 -13.24 2.63 -21.81
C GLU A 63 -13.05 1.77 -23.07
N PHE A 64 -13.64 2.23 -24.18
CA PHE A 64 -13.50 1.65 -25.50
C PHE A 64 -12.94 2.72 -26.41
N VAL A 65 -11.67 2.63 -26.79
CA VAL A 65 -10.98 3.73 -27.49
C VAL A 65 -10.24 3.24 -28.74
N LYS A 66 -10.11 4.13 -29.72
CA LYS A 66 -9.34 3.88 -30.95
C LYS A 66 -7.86 4.16 -30.78
N LYS A 67 -7.50 5.14 -29.97
CA LYS A 67 -6.10 5.57 -29.77
C LYS A 67 -5.76 5.58 -28.29
N VAL A 68 -4.55 5.18 -27.94
CA VAL A 68 -4.04 5.17 -26.54
C VAL A 68 -4.13 6.55 -25.88
N LYS A 69 -3.93 7.62 -26.65
CA LYS A 69 -4.03 9.00 -26.14
C LYS A 69 -5.42 9.36 -25.60
N ASP A 70 -6.46 8.68 -26.06
CA ASP A 70 -7.86 8.95 -25.69
C ASP A 70 -8.26 8.25 -24.39
N ILE A 71 -7.43 7.36 -23.87
CA ILE A 71 -7.63 6.68 -22.57
C ILE A 71 -7.66 7.73 -21.46
N LYS A 72 -8.75 7.79 -20.67
CA LYS A 72 -8.92 8.72 -19.56
C LYS A 72 -8.08 8.34 -18.36
N HIS A 73 -7.97 7.05 -18.07
CA HIS A 73 -7.20 6.57 -16.92
C HIS A 73 -5.69 6.73 -17.15
N ARG A 74 -5.06 7.63 -16.41
CA ARG A 74 -3.68 8.09 -16.63
C ARG A 74 -2.64 6.97 -16.59
N VAL A 75 -2.76 6.03 -15.63
CA VAL A 75 -1.81 4.91 -15.50
C VAL A 75 -1.92 3.97 -16.70
N PHE A 76 -3.13 3.56 -17.12
CA PHE A 76 -3.30 2.73 -18.34
C PHE A 76 -2.72 3.42 -19.56
N ARG A 77 -3.11 4.67 -19.78
CA ARG A 77 -2.61 5.45 -20.93
C ARG A 77 -1.09 5.45 -20.97
N ARG A 78 -0.44 5.74 -19.85
CA ARG A 78 1.02 5.86 -19.82
C ARG A 78 1.72 4.53 -19.99
N VAL A 79 1.27 3.46 -19.31
CA VAL A 79 1.88 2.13 -19.43
C VAL A 79 1.76 1.59 -20.86
N LEU A 80 0.61 1.76 -21.51
CA LEU A 80 0.42 1.32 -22.89
C LEU A 80 1.22 2.15 -23.90
N GLN A 81 1.36 3.47 -23.68
CA GLN A 81 2.23 4.34 -24.47
C GLN A 81 3.70 3.92 -24.37
N ASP A 82 4.22 3.76 -23.15
CA ASP A 82 5.61 3.36 -22.92
C ASP A 82 5.92 1.93 -23.47
N ALA A 83 4.89 1.11 -23.56
CA ALA A 83 4.98 -0.21 -24.18
C ALA A 83 4.74 -0.22 -25.70
N ASN A 84 4.36 0.90 -26.33
CA ASN A 84 3.96 0.97 -27.75
C ASN A 84 2.88 -0.06 -28.11
N ILE A 85 1.87 -0.23 -27.25
CA ILE A 85 0.71 -1.11 -27.49
C ILE A 85 -0.48 -0.24 -27.89
N ASN A 86 -0.90 -0.32 -29.15
CA ASN A 86 -1.88 0.60 -29.72
C ASN A 86 -3.20 -0.06 -30.10
N LYS A 87 -3.27 -1.41 -30.12
CA LYS A 87 -4.45 -2.18 -30.51
C LYS A 87 -4.44 -3.60 -29.97
N ASP A 88 -5.55 -4.29 -30.15
CA ASP A 88 -5.73 -5.73 -29.91
C ASP A 88 -5.52 -6.16 -28.46
N ILE A 89 -5.79 -5.24 -27.51
CA ILE A 89 -5.66 -5.54 -26.09
C ILE A 89 -6.93 -5.18 -25.30
N GLU A 90 -7.33 -6.12 -24.47
CA GLU A 90 -8.40 -5.97 -23.49
C GLU A 90 -7.82 -6.16 -22.09
N ILE A 91 -8.11 -5.23 -21.18
CA ILE A 91 -7.62 -5.28 -19.80
C ILE A 91 -8.77 -5.14 -18.83
N HIS A 92 -8.86 -6.06 -17.86
CA HIS A 92 -9.81 -6.02 -16.76
C HIS A 92 -9.08 -5.88 -15.43
N VAL A 93 -9.66 -5.11 -14.50
CA VAL A 93 -9.13 -4.95 -13.14
C VAL A 93 -10.18 -5.41 -12.13
N SER A 94 -9.77 -6.31 -11.26
CA SER A 94 -10.56 -6.76 -10.11
C SER A 94 -9.76 -6.56 -8.83
N SER A 95 -10.40 -6.12 -7.76
CA SER A 95 -9.75 -5.92 -6.45
C SER A 95 -10.63 -6.49 -5.36
N GLU A 96 -10.03 -7.27 -4.45
CA GLU A 96 -10.72 -7.78 -3.27
C GLU A 96 -11.10 -6.67 -2.28
N MET A 97 -10.43 -5.53 -2.36
CA MET A 97 -10.64 -4.42 -1.43
C MET A 97 -11.03 -3.15 -2.19
N PRO A 98 -11.85 -2.30 -1.61
CA PRO A 98 -12.20 -1.02 -2.23
C PRO A 98 -10.95 -0.16 -2.48
N SER A 99 -11.01 0.72 -3.47
CA SER A 99 -9.99 1.74 -3.67
C SER A 99 -10.03 2.80 -2.57
N PHE A 100 -8.92 3.48 -2.32
CA PHE A 100 -8.81 4.61 -1.39
C PHE A 100 -9.06 4.27 0.09
N VAL A 101 -8.72 3.06 0.50
CA VAL A 101 -8.88 2.57 1.89
C VAL A 101 -7.56 2.45 2.66
N GLY A 102 -6.46 2.99 2.13
CA GLY A 102 -5.17 3.04 2.83
C GLY A 102 -4.33 1.76 2.75
N LEU A 103 -4.68 0.81 1.87
CA LEU A 103 -3.98 -0.48 1.69
C LEU A 103 -3.04 -0.53 0.46
N GLY A 104 -2.69 0.62 -0.14
CA GLY A 104 -1.78 0.70 -1.29
C GLY A 104 -2.38 0.23 -2.61
N THR A 105 -3.72 0.19 -2.73
CA THR A 105 -4.42 -0.34 -3.91
C THR A 105 -3.97 0.33 -5.22
N SER A 106 -3.73 1.66 -5.22
CA SER A 106 -3.30 2.39 -6.41
C SER A 106 -1.94 1.91 -6.91
N SER A 107 -0.95 1.88 -6.04
CA SER A 107 0.41 1.44 -6.41
C SER A 107 0.48 -0.06 -6.69
N SER A 108 -0.31 -0.88 -5.98
CA SER A 108 -0.43 -2.32 -6.31
C SER A 108 -1.02 -2.52 -7.72
N PHE A 109 -1.99 -1.69 -8.13
CA PHE A 109 -2.49 -1.68 -9.50
C PHE A 109 -1.39 -1.29 -10.51
N THR A 110 -0.67 -0.20 -10.24
CA THR A 110 0.42 0.26 -11.10
C THR A 110 1.49 -0.81 -11.28
N VAL A 111 1.94 -1.42 -10.18
CA VAL A 111 2.92 -2.52 -10.19
C VAL A 111 2.39 -3.71 -10.98
N GLY A 112 1.15 -4.13 -10.74
CA GLY A 112 0.52 -5.25 -11.43
C GLY A 112 0.38 -5.01 -12.93
N LEU A 113 -0.05 -3.82 -13.32
CA LEU A 113 -0.19 -3.47 -14.74
C LEU A 113 1.16 -3.43 -15.46
N ILE A 114 2.20 -2.83 -14.86
CA ILE A 114 3.55 -2.81 -15.44
C ILE A 114 4.07 -4.24 -15.62
N ASN A 115 3.92 -5.09 -14.59
CA ASN A 115 4.37 -6.49 -14.64
C ASN A 115 3.63 -7.27 -15.74
N LEU A 116 2.31 -7.09 -15.83
CA LEU A 116 1.46 -7.73 -16.84
C LEU A 116 1.87 -7.34 -18.26
N ILE A 117 1.97 -6.04 -18.51
CA ILE A 117 2.28 -5.51 -19.84
C ILE A 117 3.71 -5.87 -20.26
N ASN A 118 4.66 -5.86 -19.32
CA ASN A 118 6.02 -6.34 -19.60
C ASN A 118 6.00 -7.82 -20.02
N ASN A 119 5.32 -8.67 -19.28
CA ASN A 119 5.24 -10.09 -19.62
C ASN A 119 4.49 -10.32 -20.94
N PHE A 120 3.39 -9.59 -21.19
CA PHE A 120 2.64 -9.66 -22.44
C PHE A 120 3.52 -9.33 -23.65
N LYS A 121 4.30 -8.25 -23.57
CA LYS A 121 5.10 -7.76 -24.69
C LYS A 121 6.41 -8.52 -24.86
N TYR A 122 7.15 -8.73 -23.78
CA TYR A 122 8.52 -9.24 -23.83
C TYR A 122 8.68 -10.69 -23.37
N LYS A 123 7.59 -11.33 -22.92
CA LYS A 123 7.59 -12.73 -22.41
C LYS A 123 8.57 -12.96 -21.26
N SER A 124 8.98 -11.89 -20.57
CA SER A 124 9.98 -11.90 -19.51
C SER A 124 9.40 -11.45 -18.16
N HIS A 125 9.99 -11.92 -17.07
CA HIS A 125 9.68 -11.49 -15.71
C HIS A 125 10.59 -10.36 -15.30
N LEU A 126 10.02 -9.33 -14.69
CA LEU A 126 10.80 -8.26 -14.07
C LEU A 126 11.25 -8.68 -12.67
N HIS A 127 12.53 -8.48 -12.37
CA HIS A 127 12.99 -8.57 -10.99
C HIS A 127 12.30 -7.53 -10.11
N SER A 128 12.01 -7.87 -8.84
CA SER A 128 11.21 -7.01 -7.94
C SER A 128 11.75 -5.58 -7.82
N LYS A 129 13.08 -5.41 -7.80
CA LYS A 129 13.69 -4.07 -7.77
C LYS A 129 13.34 -3.26 -9.02
N ILE A 130 13.53 -3.84 -10.20
CA ILE A 130 13.24 -3.17 -11.48
C ILE A 130 11.75 -2.83 -11.58
N LEU A 131 10.89 -3.73 -11.13
CA LEU A 131 9.44 -3.53 -11.13
C LEU A 131 9.03 -2.38 -10.19
N ALA A 132 9.59 -2.34 -8.98
CA ALA A 132 9.36 -1.25 -8.03
C ALA A 132 9.87 0.09 -8.59
N ASP A 133 11.09 0.13 -9.15
CA ASP A 133 11.69 1.34 -9.73
C ASP A 133 10.85 1.89 -10.89
N LYS A 134 10.37 1.01 -11.79
CA LYS A 134 9.46 1.41 -12.88
C LYS A 134 8.14 1.98 -12.36
N ALA A 135 7.57 1.40 -11.31
CA ALA A 135 6.31 1.88 -10.73
C ALA A 135 6.51 3.24 -10.02
N ILE A 136 7.58 3.41 -9.25
CA ILE A 136 7.95 4.68 -8.62
C ILE A 136 8.17 5.76 -9.68
N PHE A 137 8.96 5.46 -10.72
CA PHE A 137 9.20 6.40 -11.82
C PHE A 137 7.91 6.80 -12.53
N LEU A 138 7.04 5.83 -12.82
CA LEU A 138 5.75 6.11 -13.45
C LEU A 138 4.90 7.05 -12.60
N GLU A 139 4.68 6.72 -11.32
CA GLU A 139 3.79 7.50 -10.46
C GLU A 139 4.39 8.89 -10.14
N ARG A 140 5.64 8.97 -9.72
CA ARG A 140 6.22 10.24 -9.30
C ARG A 140 6.68 11.13 -10.44
N VAL A 141 7.38 10.56 -11.44
CA VAL A 141 8.02 11.36 -12.49
C VAL A 141 7.06 11.58 -13.65
N ARG A 142 6.46 10.51 -14.18
CA ARG A 142 5.63 10.59 -15.38
C ARG A 142 4.22 11.12 -15.10
N LEU A 143 3.63 10.72 -13.99
CA LEU A 143 2.29 11.15 -13.58
C LEU A 143 2.31 12.32 -12.59
N LYS A 144 3.47 12.65 -12.03
CA LYS A 144 3.67 13.72 -11.04
C LYS A 144 2.76 13.56 -9.82
N GLU A 145 2.58 12.33 -9.35
CA GLU A 145 1.78 12.02 -8.17
C GLU A 145 2.58 12.22 -6.89
N ASN A 146 1.95 12.76 -5.86
CA ASN A 146 2.56 12.94 -4.55
C ASN A 146 2.43 11.65 -3.74
N VAL A 147 3.29 10.68 -4.01
CA VAL A 147 3.34 9.37 -3.34
C VAL A 147 4.74 9.08 -2.80
N GLY A 148 4.80 8.37 -1.67
CA GLY A 148 6.06 7.81 -1.16
C GLY A 148 6.49 6.57 -1.94
N TYR A 149 7.58 5.94 -1.50
CA TYR A 149 8.18 4.79 -2.20
C TYR A 149 7.72 3.43 -1.64
N GLN A 150 7.16 3.39 -0.43
CA GLN A 150 6.86 2.15 0.27
C GLN A 150 5.85 1.25 -0.45
N ASP A 151 4.83 1.84 -1.08
CA ASP A 151 3.69 1.11 -1.63
C ASP A 151 4.10 0.27 -2.83
N GLN A 152 4.83 0.87 -3.75
CA GLN A 152 5.34 0.22 -4.95
C GLN A 152 6.37 -0.87 -4.58
N ILE A 153 7.24 -0.58 -3.60
CA ILE A 153 8.26 -1.53 -3.15
C ILE A 153 7.59 -2.74 -2.50
N LEU A 154 6.68 -2.55 -1.55
CA LEU A 154 6.00 -3.66 -0.88
C LEU A 154 5.15 -4.49 -1.86
N ALA A 155 4.46 -3.86 -2.82
CA ALA A 155 3.69 -4.57 -3.84
C ALA A 155 4.57 -5.40 -4.79
N ALA A 156 5.77 -4.91 -5.12
CA ALA A 156 6.69 -5.59 -6.04
C ALA A 156 7.50 -6.71 -5.36
N TYR A 157 7.91 -6.50 -4.11
CA TYR A 157 8.74 -7.48 -3.38
C TYR A 157 7.93 -8.56 -2.66
N GLY A 158 6.75 -8.20 -2.12
CA GLY A 158 6.06 -9.09 -1.18
C GLY A 158 6.81 -9.20 0.15
N GLY A 159 6.23 -9.91 1.11
CA GLY A 159 6.86 -10.24 2.39
C GLY A 159 6.78 -9.15 3.45
N PHE A 160 7.35 -9.48 4.60
CA PHE A 160 7.52 -8.58 5.73
C PHE A 160 8.91 -7.95 5.67
N ASN A 161 8.96 -6.65 5.42
CA ASN A 161 10.19 -5.97 5.06
C ASN A 161 10.45 -4.71 5.87
N SER A 162 11.74 -4.43 6.03
CA SER A 162 12.31 -3.15 6.35
C SER A 162 12.86 -2.52 5.07
N ILE A 163 12.43 -1.32 4.75
CA ILE A 163 12.88 -0.52 3.61
C ILE A 163 13.70 0.63 4.19
N GLU A 164 15.01 0.62 3.95
CA GLU A 164 15.88 1.75 4.26
C GLU A 164 15.90 2.69 3.05
N LEU A 165 15.71 3.98 3.29
CA LEU A 165 15.67 5.02 2.25
C LEU A 165 16.68 6.12 2.57
N SER A 166 17.39 6.60 1.55
CA SER A 166 18.33 7.71 1.60
C SER A 166 18.47 8.35 0.21
N LYS A 167 19.25 9.40 0.08
CA LYS A 167 19.53 10.03 -1.24
C LYS A 167 20.17 9.10 -2.26
N GLU A 168 20.85 8.04 -1.81
CA GLU A 168 21.47 7.01 -2.66
C GLU A 168 20.43 5.98 -3.18
N GLY A 169 19.16 6.10 -2.76
CA GLY A 169 18.06 5.20 -3.12
C GLY A 169 17.54 4.39 -1.94
N TYR A 170 17.14 3.14 -2.19
CA TYR A 170 16.56 2.29 -1.15
C TYR A 170 17.17 0.89 -1.11
N LYS A 171 17.12 0.29 0.09
CA LYS A 171 17.49 -1.11 0.34
C LYS A 171 16.35 -1.82 1.05
N VAL A 172 15.99 -3.01 0.54
CA VAL A 172 14.93 -3.85 1.13
C VAL A 172 15.57 -5.01 1.87
N LYS A 173 15.23 -5.17 3.16
CA LYS A 173 15.65 -6.30 3.98
C LYS A 173 14.42 -7.03 4.50
N LYS A 174 14.32 -8.33 4.26
CA LYS A 174 13.30 -9.17 4.87
C LYS A 174 13.48 -9.21 6.38
N ILE A 175 12.40 -9.01 7.13
CA ILE A 175 12.40 -9.14 8.59
C ILE A 175 12.06 -10.59 8.93
N SER A 176 12.92 -11.21 9.74
CA SER A 176 12.73 -12.55 10.29
C SER A 176 12.77 -12.46 11.81
N PRO A 177 11.61 -12.22 12.47
CA PRO A 177 11.54 -12.10 13.92
C PRO A 177 11.88 -13.42 14.63
N LYS A 178 12.32 -13.35 15.89
CA LYS A 178 12.53 -14.52 16.75
C LYS A 178 11.21 -15.12 17.27
N PHE A 179 10.07 -14.48 17.01
CA PHE A 179 8.74 -14.96 17.35
C PHE A 179 7.95 -15.39 16.09
N SER A 180 6.88 -16.13 16.29
CA SER A 180 6.06 -16.63 15.19
C SER A 180 5.30 -15.52 14.47
N ILE A 181 5.63 -15.27 13.20
CA ILE A 181 4.90 -14.32 12.32
C ILE A 181 3.42 -14.74 12.20
N LYS A 182 3.13 -16.05 12.14
CA LYS A 182 1.75 -16.55 12.05
C LYS A 182 0.95 -16.18 13.31
N LYS A 183 1.49 -16.39 14.51
CA LYS A 183 0.84 -15.97 15.77
C LYS A 183 0.71 -14.45 15.86
N PHE A 184 1.75 -13.71 15.44
CA PHE A 184 1.72 -12.26 15.41
C PHE A 184 0.62 -11.72 14.47
N SER A 185 0.52 -12.25 13.25
CA SER A 185 -0.50 -11.79 12.29
C SER A 185 -1.93 -12.07 12.76
N GLN A 186 -2.15 -13.10 13.58
CA GLN A 186 -3.47 -13.42 14.16
C GLN A 186 -3.96 -12.41 15.19
N LYS A 187 -3.05 -11.57 15.73
CA LYS A 187 -3.35 -10.48 16.66
C LYS A 187 -3.63 -9.15 15.94
N LEU A 188 -3.54 -9.13 14.61
CA LEU A 188 -3.74 -7.94 13.79
C LEU A 188 -5.14 -7.91 13.17
N TYR A 189 -5.81 -6.78 13.31
CA TYR A 189 -7.16 -6.55 12.79
C TYR A 189 -7.20 -5.24 12.02
N LEU A 190 -7.83 -5.25 10.85
CA LEU A 190 -8.13 -4.05 10.07
C LEU A 190 -9.60 -3.70 10.27
N VAL A 191 -9.87 -2.58 10.94
CA VAL A 191 -11.24 -2.08 11.16
C VAL A 191 -11.52 -0.98 10.14
N TYR A 192 -12.61 -1.15 9.39
CA TYR A 192 -13.01 -0.20 8.36
C TYR A 192 -13.73 1.00 8.98
N THR A 193 -13.31 2.20 8.63
CA THR A 193 -13.91 3.45 9.14
C THR A 193 -15.25 3.82 8.46
N GLY A 194 -15.62 3.12 7.37
CA GLY A 194 -16.77 3.49 6.54
C GLY A 194 -16.51 4.74 5.68
N ILE A 195 -15.26 5.19 5.57
CA ILE A 195 -14.89 6.39 4.79
C ILE A 195 -13.90 5.99 3.71
N GLN A 196 -14.23 6.32 2.45
CA GLN A 196 -13.33 6.25 1.31
C GLN A 196 -12.89 7.66 0.93
N ARG A 197 -11.57 7.88 0.78
CA ARG A 197 -11.06 9.21 0.44
C ARG A 197 -9.80 9.15 -0.41
N ARG A 198 -9.74 9.99 -1.46
CA ARG A 198 -8.53 10.13 -2.30
C ARG A 198 -7.39 10.71 -1.46
N ALA A 199 -6.25 9.99 -1.43
CA ALA A 199 -5.07 10.33 -0.66
C ALA A 199 -4.36 11.61 -1.15
N GLU A 200 -4.40 11.88 -2.45
CA GLU A 200 -3.61 12.90 -3.15
C GLU A 200 -3.68 14.29 -2.51
N LYS A 201 -4.89 14.75 -2.15
CA LYS A 201 -5.08 16.08 -1.54
C LYS A 201 -4.42 16.18 -0.15
N ILE A 202 -4.42 15.09 0.62
CA ILE A 202 -3.86 15.06 1.97
C ILE A 202 -2.34 14.97 1.91
N GLU A 203 -1.80 14.11 1.04
CA GLU A 203 -0.35 13.98 0.88
C GLU A 203 0.27 15.26 0.35
N LYS A 204 -0.36 15.94 -0.61
CA LYS A 204 0.10 17.26 -1.08
C LYS A 204 0.19 18.28 0.06
N LYS A 205 -0.81 18.32 0.94
CA LYS A 205 -0.81 19.24 2.11
C LYS A 205 0.23 18.86 3.16
N LYS A 206 0.56 17.58 3.34
CA LYS A 206 1.62 17.16 4.25
C LYS A 206 3.00 17.56 3.72
N ILE A 207 3.24 17.34 2.41
CA ILE A 207 4.49 17.72 1.76
C ILE A 207 4.70 19.23 1.80
N SER A 208 3.66 20.04 1.53
CA SER A 208 3.78 21.50 1.61
C SER A 208 4.09 22.04 3.01
N LYS A 209 3.85 21.24 4.06
CA LYS A 209 4.19 21.56 5.47
C LYS A 209 5.37 20.77 6.00
N LEU A 210 6.21 20.22 5.12
CA LEU A 210 7.29 19.31 5.53
C LEU A 210 8.22 19.98 6.52
N ASN A 211 8.65 21.21 6.28
CA ASN A 211 9.55 21.94 7.18
C ASN A 211 8.97 22.15 8.59
N VAL A 212 7.66 22.38 8.70
CA VAL A 212 6.97 22.51 9.99
C VAL A 212 6.84 21.16 10.70
N ASN A 213 6.81 20.07 9.95
CA ASN A 213 6.58 18.72 10.43
C ASN A 213 7.87 17.90 10.64
N LEU A 214 9.05 18.47 10.38
CA LEU A 214 10.32 17.73 10.43
C LEU A 214 10.54 17.00 11.76
N SER A 215 10.32 17.66 12.89
CA SER A 215 10.49 17.04 14.22
C SER A 215 9.56 15.82 14.42
N TYR A 216 8.33 15.91 13.96
CA TYR A 216 7.38 14.77 14.04
C TYR A 216 7.80 13.63 13.11
N LEU A 217 8.27 13.94 11.90
CA LEU A 217 8.76 12.95 10.94
C LEU A 217 10.06 12.29 11.46
N ASP A 218 10.93 13.05 12.08
CA ASP A 218 12.14 12.54 12.74
C ASP A 218 11.78 11.53 13.83
N THR A 219 10.85 11.88 14.70
CA THR A 219 10.37 10.95 15.73
C THR A 219 9.71 9.72 15.15
N ILE A 220 8.94 9.84 14.05
CA ILE A 220 8.35 8.70 13.32
C ILE A 220 9.45 7.79 12.74
N SER A 221 10.55 8.37 12.22
CA SER A 221 11.70 7.62 11.74
C SER A 221 12.44 6.89 12.87
N ASP A 222 12.58 7.53 14.03
CA ASP A 222 13.22 6.93 15.21
C ASP A 222 12.39 5.77 15.76
N ILE A 223 11.06 5.92 15.86
CA ILE A 223 10.15 4.81 16.21
C ILE A 223 10.29 3.64 15.22
N ALA A 224 10.44 3.91 13.91
CA ALA A 224 10.64 2.85 12.94
C ALA A 224 11.97 2.11 13.13
N ASN A 225 13.03 2.82 13.51
CA ASN A 225 14.33 2.22 13.84
C ASN A 225 14.25 1.39 15.13
N GLU A 226 13.56 1.88 16.16
CA GLU A 226 13.28 1.14 17.39
C GLU A 226 12.49 -0.12 17.11
N ALA A 227 11.38 -0.01 16.36
CA ALA A 227 10.57 -1.14 15.96
C ALA A 227 11.39 -2.19 15.21
N TYR A 228 12.30 -1.79 14.31
CA TYR A 228 13.19 -2.72 13.61
C TYR A 228 14.08 -3.49 14.59
N LYS A 229 14.69 -2.82 15.56
CA LYS A 229 15.51 -3.46 16.61
C LYS A 229 14.65 -4.44 17.41
N CYS A 230 13.44 -4.06 17.79
CA CYS A 230 12.52 -4.91 18.51
C CYS A 230 12.12 -6.16 17.67
N PHE A 231 11.77 -6.00 16.40
CA PHE A 231 11.44 -7.13 15.53
C PHE A 231 12.59 -8.13 15.35
N THR A 232 13.83 -7.67 15.36
CA THR A 232 15.00 -8.52 15.15
C THR A 232 15.50 -9.19 16.45
N ASN A 233 15.29 -8.55 17.61
CA ASN A 233 15.93 -8.97 18.86
C ASN A 233 14.95 -9.53 19.89
N SER A 234 13.70 -9.07 19.93
CA SER A 234 12.71 -9.49 20.92
C SER A 234 12.17 -10.89 20.66
N LYS A 235 11.87 -11.62 21.75
CA LYS A 235 11.25 -12.95 21.70
C LYS A 235 9.73 -12.92 21.55
N ASN A 236 9.10 -11.75 21.76
CA ASN A 236 7.67 -11.52 21.64
C ASN A 236 7.40 -10.18 20.92
N ALA A 237 6.13 -9.85 20.70
CA ALA A 237 5.70 -8.64 20.00
C ALA A 237 4.99 -7.61 20.89
N ASP A 238 5.20 -7.65 22.21
CA ASP A 238 4.49 -6.81 23.18
C ASP A 238 4.73 -5.28 22.96
N PHE A 239 5.89 -4.94 22.41
CA PHE A 239 6.24 -3.58 22.02
C PHE A 239 5.33 -2.98 20.94
N PHE A 240 4.70 -3.85 20.11
CA PHE A 240 4.10 -3.42 18.84
C PHE A 240 2.90 -2.48 19.05
N GLY A 241 1.98 -2.81 19.96
CA GLY A 241 0.82 -1.99 20.25
C GLY A 241 1.20 -0.59 20.73
N LYS A 242 2.17 -0.51 21.66
CA LYS A 242 2.68 0.76 22.17
C LYS A 242 3.25 1.64 21.05
N LEU A 243 4.17 1.11 20.24
CA LEU A 243 4.80 1.86 19.15
C LEU A 243 3.80 2.27 18.06
N LEU A 244 2.77 1.44 17.79
CA LEU A 244 1.68 1.84 16.89
C LEU A 244 0.91 3.05 17.41
N ASN A 245 0.58 3.04 18.71
CA ASN A 245 -0.14 4.13 19.36
C ASN A 245 0.66 5.44 19.32
N GLU A 246 1.96 5.40 19.65
CA GLU A 246 2.86 6.54 19.57
C GLU A 246 2.95 7.08 18.12
N THR A 247 3.12 6.17 17.14
CA THR A 247 3.12 6.56 15.71
C THR A 247 1.81 7.23 15.31
N TRP A 248 0.65 6.74 15.81
CA TRP A 248 -0.65 7.34 15.50
C TRP A 248 -0.80 8.72 16.11
N ALA A 249 -0.38 8.91 17.35
CA ALA A 249 -0.39 10.22 18.02
C ALA A 249 0.42 11.27 17.24
N LEU A 250 1.61 10.92 16.77
CA LEU A 250 2.44 11.78 15.93
C LEU A 250 1.80 12.05 14.56
N LYS A 251 1.26 11.00 13.92
CA LYS A 251 0.63 11.13 12.61
C LYS A 251 -0.56 12.10 12.63
N LYS A 252 -1.35 12.13 13.71
CA LYS A 252 -2.43 13.12 13.88
C LYS A 252 -1.92 14.55 13.91
N LYS A 253 -0.68 14.79 14.42
CA LYS A 253 -0.06 16.12 14.48
C LYS A 253 0.45 16.62 13.13
N LEU A 254 0.71 15.74 12.15
CA LEU A 254 1.21 16.15 10.83
C LEU A 254 0.21 17.03 10.05
N HIS A 255 -1.08 16.81 10.20
CA HIS A 255 -2.12 17.63 9.59
C HIS A 255 -3.49 17.36 10.20
N SER A 256 -4.29 18.41 10.45
CA SER A 256 -5.62 18.31 11.08
C SER A 256 -6.61 17.38 10.35
N GLN A 257 -6.46 17.22 9.02
CA GLN A 257 -7.32 16.34 8.23
C GLN A 257 -6.91 14.86 8.24
N VAL A 258 -5.89 14.48 9.00
CA VAL A 258 -5.46 13.06 9.11
C VAL A 258 -6.49 12.24 9.87
N SER A 259 -7.16 12.81 10.85
CA SER A 259 -8.24 12.19 11.63
C SER A 259 -9.50 13.05 11.63
N ASN A 260 -10.59 12.50 12.14
CA ASN A 260 -11.86 13.16 12.42
C ASN A 260 -12.58 12.40 13.54
N ASP A 261 -13.70 12.95 14.05
CA ASP A 261 -14.43 12.41 15.20
C ASP A 261 -14.85 10.95 14.97
N LYS A 262 -15.30 10.59 13.77
CA LYS A 262 -15.67 9.21 13.46
C LYS A 262 -14.49 8.24 13.60
N ILE A 263 -13.31 8.65 13.10
CA ILE A 263 -12.08 7.85 13.21
C ILE A 263 -11.63 7.76 14.67
N ASN A 264 -11.67 8.88 15.41
CA ASN A 264 -11.31 8.92 16.83
C ASN A 264 -12.25 8.04 17.64
N ASN A 265 -13.56 8.13 17.44
CA ASN A 265 -14.55 7.29 18.13
C ASN A 265 -14.34 5.78 17.88
N ILE A 266 -13.99 5.38 16.65
CA ILE A 266 -13.67 3.98 16.33
C ILE A 266 -12.36 3.57 17.04
N TYR A 267 -11.38 4.45 17.07
CA TYR A 267 -10.10 4.20 17.73
C TYR A 267 -10.30 4.01 19.23
N ASP A 268 -11.01 4.93 19.90
CA ASP A 268 -11.25 4.90 21.33
C ASP A 268 -12.05 3.65 21.73
N LYS A 269 -13.13 3.32 21.00
CA LYS A 269 -13.86 2.05 21.18
C LYS A 269 -12.98 0.81 21.08
N ALA A 270 -11.98 0.81 20.19
CA ALA A 270 -11.08 -0.32 20.05
C ALA A 270 -10.11 -0.42 21.24
N ILE A 271 -9.60 0.70 21.75
CA ILE A 271 -8.77 0.74 22.95
C ILE A 271 -9.56 0.26 24.17
N ASP A 272 -10.78 0.74 24.38
CA ASP A 272 -11.68 0.32 25.45
C ASP A 272 -12.03 -1.18 25.36
N ALA A 273 -12.07 -1.71 24.15
CA ALA A 273 -12.25 -3.13 23.90
C ALA A 273 -10.98 -3.96 24.14
N GLY A 274 -9.85 -3.31 24.47
CA GLY A 274 -8.60 -3.95 24.86
C GLY A 274 -7.57 -4.08 23.73
N ALA A 275 -7.69 -3.29 22.64
CA ALA A 275 -6.58 -3.16 21.70
C ALA A 275 -5.38 -2.48 22.39
N ALA A 276 -4.20 -3.07 22.28
CA ALA A 276 -2.98 -2.53 22.87
C ALA A 276 -2.44 -1.29 22.11
N GLY A 277 -2.99 -1.02 20.94
CA GLY A 277 -2.70 0.14 20.11
C GLY A 277 -3.14 -0.06 18.67
N GLY A 278 -3.09 1.02 17.91
CA GLY A 278 -3.49 1.01 16.51
C GLY A 278 -3.08 2.26 15.76
N LYS A 279 -3.28 2.26 14.47
CA LYS A 279 -3.09 3.44 13.61
C LYS A 279 -3.92 3.39 12.34
N LEU A 280 -4.37 4.54 11.87
CA LEU A 280 -4.99 4.67 10.56
C LEU A 280 -3.95 4.48 9.45
N LEU A 281 -4.25 3.62 8.49
CA LEU A 281 -3.35 3.30 7.37
C LEU A 281 -3.44 4.34 6.24
N GLY A 282 -2.40 4.39 5.40
CA GLY A 282 -2.32 5.30 4.25
C GLY A 282 -2.22 6.77 4.62
N ALA A 283 -2.72 7.66 3.77
CA ALA A 283 -2.61 9.11 3.90
C ALA A 283 -3.35 9.71 5.11
N GLY A 284 -4.39 9.07 5.58
CA GLY A 284 -5.30 9.59 6.60
C GLY A 284 -6.72 9.84 6.09
N ALA A 285 -7.56 10.38 6.95
CA ALA A 285 -8.94 10.80 6.72
C ALA A 285 -9.96 9.71 6.36
N GLY A 286 -9.57 8.44 6.38
CA GLY A 286 -10.47 7.31 6.10
C GLY A 286 -9.70 6.04 5.74
N GLY A 287 -10.42 4.98 5.44
CA GLY A 287 -9.88 3.67 5.13
C GLY A 287 -9.88 2.73 6.33
N PHE A 288 -8.80 1.97 6.51
CA PHE A 288 -8.67 1.01 7.60
C PHE A 288 -7.77 1.52 8.72
N ILE A 289 -8.20 1.24 9.95
CA ILE A 289 -7.36 1.34 11.14
C ILE A 289 -6.81 -0.05 11.43
N LEU A 290 -5.50 -0.17 11.55
CA LEU A 290 -4.83 -1.36 12.03
C LEU A 290 -4.82 -1.34 13.55
N PHE A 291 -5.27 -2.44 14.19
CA PHE A 291 -5.17 -2.65 15.63
C PHE A 291 -4.35 -3.90 15.94
N TYR A 292 -3.63 -3.85 17.05
CA TYR A 292 -2.99 -5.00 17.68
C TYR A 292 -3.77 -5.37 18.94
N VAL A 293 -4.22 -6.62 19.00
CA VAL A 293 -5.11 -7.13 20.06
C VAL A 293 -4.54 -8.43 20.61
N GLU A 294 -4.21 -8.44 21.91
CA GLU A 294 -3.72 -9.63 22.58
C GLU A 294 -4.81 -10.72 22.69
N ASP A 295 -4.39 -11.99 22.76
CA ASP A 295 -5.29 -13.13 22.70
C ASP A 295 -6.33 -13.11 23.82
N ASN A 296 -5.95 -12.66 25.02
CA ASN A 296 -6.85 -12.53 26.18
C ASN A 296 -7.91 -11.42 26.05
N LYS A 297 -7.72 -10.48 25.13
CA LYS A 297 -8.67 -9.37 24.85
C LYS A 297 -9.48 -9.59 23.57
N LYS A 298 -9.11 -10.59 22.77
CA LYS A 298 -9.69 -10.87 21.47
C LYS A 298 -11.22 -10.96 21.48
N ASN A 299 -11.81 -11.72 22.43
CA ASN A 299 -13.26 -11.93 22.47
C ASN A 299 -14.02 -10.61 22.75
N LYS A 300 -13.52 -9.77 23.66
CA LYS A 300 -14.09 -8.45 23.94
C LYS A 300 -14.01 -7.56 22.70
N PHE A 301 -12.86 -7.51 22.03
CA PHE A 301 -12.65 -6.74 20.81
C PHE A 301 -13.60 -7.17 19.68
N LEU A 302 -13.73 -8.47 19.42
CA LEU A 302 -14.61 -8.99 18.36
C LEU A 302 -16.09 -8.76 18.62
N ARG A 303 -16.53 -8.72 19.89
CA ARG A 303 -17.92 -8.36 20.24
C ARG A 303 -18.20 -6.87 19.99
N THR A 304 -17.21 -6.01 20.10
CA THR A 304 -17.35 -4.56 19.88
C THR A 304 -17.49 -4.22 18.40
N PHE A 305 -16.84 -4.98 17.53
CA PHE A 305 -16.88 -4.78 16.09
C PHE A 305 -17.53 -6.01 15.45
N ASN A 306 -18.65 -5.81 14.74
CA ASN A 306 -19.28 -6.91 14.01
C ASN A 306 -18.43 -7.35 12.79
N ASP A 307 -18.70 -8.54 12.26
CA ASP A 307 -17.93 -9.16 11.17
C ASP A 307 -17.87 -8.33 9.88
N LYS A 308 -18.79 -7.37 9.69
CA LYS A 308 -18.79 -6.46 8.54
C LYS A 308 -17.86 -5.26 8.71
N GLN A 309 -17.38 -5.00 9.93
CA GLN A 309 -16.55 -3.84 10.25
C GLN A 309 -15.06 -4.14 10.27
N TYR A 310 -14.65 -5.41 10.43
CA TYR A 310 -13.25 -5.77 10.46
C TYR A 310 -12.91 -6.88 9.48
N ILE A 311 -11.65 -6.93 9.07
CA ILE A 311 -11.09 -8.03 8.30
C ILE A 311 -9.82 -8.56 8.97
N LYS A 312 -9.63 -9.87 8.89
CA LYS A 312 -8.37 -10.55 9.19
C LYS A 312 -7.55 -10.68 7.92
N PHE A 313 -6.25 -10.74 8.07
CA PHE A 313 -5.33 -10.93 6.98
C PHE A 313 -4.13 -11.78 7.41
N ALA A 314 -3.46 -12.37 6.45
CA ALA A 314 -2.17 -13.02 6.65
C ALA A 314 -1.09 -12.27 5.85
N PHE A 315 0.17 -12.46 6.25
CA PHE A 315 1.29 -11.93 5.50
C PHE A 315 1.46 -12.72 4.20
N GLU A 316 1.66 -11.98 3.11
CA GLU A 316 1.93 -12.56 1.79
C GLU A 316 3.41 -12.43 1.47
N ASN A 317 4.07 -13.55 1.24
CA ASN A 317 5.51 -13.58 1.02
C ASN A 317 5.92 -13.19 -0.40
N LEU A 318 5.01 -13.31 -1.36
CA LEU A 318 5.29 -13.04 -2.77
C LEU A 318 4.77 -11.67 -3.18
N GLY A 319 5.57 -10.95 -3.96
CA GLY A 319 5.15 -9.74 -4.63
C GLY A 319 4.26 -10.02 -5.84
N SER A 320 4.18 -9.03 -6.74
CA SER A 320 3.42 -9.15 -7.98
C SER A 320 3.93 -10.31 -8.84
N LYS A 321 3.03 -11.21 -9.20
CA LYS A 321 3.35 -12.38 -10.05
C LYS A 321 2.39 -12.50 -11.23
N ILE A 322 2.87 -13.14 -12.30
CA ILE A 322 2.08 -13.45 -13.50
C ILE A 322 1.61 -14.89 -13.44
N LEU A 323 0.33 -15.07 -13.67
CA LEU A 323 -0.32 -16.36 -13.88
C LEU A 323 -0.70 -16.46 -15.36
N LYS A 324 -0.44 -17.61 -15.95
CA LYS A 324 -0.84 -17.95 -17.33
C LYS A 324 -1.96 -18.96 -17.27
N ILE A 325 -3.04 -18.70 -18.00
CA ILE A 325 -4.19 -19.58 -18.20
C ILE A 325 -4.28 -19.88 -19.68
#